data_7477265ef0695d7d3c2a2c14d8748726
#
_entry.id   7477265ef0695d7d3c2a2c14d8748726
#
_cell.length_a   1.000
_cell.length_b   1.000
_cell.length_c   1.000
_cell.angle_alpha   90.00
_cell.angle_beta   90.00
_cell.angle_gamma   90.00
#
_symmetry.space_group_name_H-M   'P 1'
#
loop_
_entity.id
_entity.type
_entity.pdbx_description
1 polymer ?
#
loop_
_entity_poly.entity_id
_entity_poly.type
_entity_poly.pdbx_seq_one_letter_code
_entity_poly.pdbx_strand_id
1 'polypeptide(L)'
;MTDHITVVGAGLAGSEAAWQLAEMGIPVTLIEMRPTKQTPAHHTSYFAELVCSNSLRAAAMTNAVGLLKEEMRRLHSLIMDAADTHSVPAGGALAVDRMGYAKAVTEKVKDHPLISVVEEEVTELPKDGITIIATGPLTEGALAESIEAFCGGEGFHFYDAAAPIVTKESLDMDVVYRMSRYNKGEAAYLNCPMNEQEYKAFREALCEAEMAPVHGFENKKVFEGCMPIEVMAARGADTMRFGPMKPVGLPDPRTGKDPYAVVQLRQDNEEDSMYNIVGFQTHLKWGEQKRVFGMIPGLSHAEFIRYGVMHRNTYIDSPDLLDATMESRKQRGLFFAGQMTGVEGYVESAASGIVAAYAAAARFHGREPKAFPRETAIGALCHYISHFEGKNFQPMNVNFGLIPPLEKRVPKKEKNQKLAERALAALDDFLAR
;
A
#
# COMPACT_ATOMS: atom_id res chain seq x y z
N MET A 1 8.64 -29.29 20.06
CA MET A 1 9.15 -27.98 19.56
C MET A 1 8.89 -27.97 18.06
N THR A 2 8.32 -26.93 17.54
CA THR A 2 8.16 -26.74 16.09
C THR A 2 9.55 -26.59 15.48
N ASP A 3 9.84 -27.26 14.39
CA ASP A 3 11.12 -27.22 13.68
C ASP A 3 11.15 -26.12 12.58
N HIS A 4 10.03 -25.45 12.36
CA HIS A 4 9.87 -24.35 11.40
C HIS A 4 8.76 -23.38 11.83
N ILE A 5 8.68 -22.23 11.16
CA ILE A 5 7.57 -21.27 11.27
C ILE A 5 6.78 -21.28 9.95
N THR A 6 5.45 -21.28 10.07
CA THR A 6 4.56 -21.21 8.91
C THR A 6 4.19 -19.75 8.63
N VAL A 7 4.26 -19.33 7.35
CA VAL A 7 3.76 -18.05 6.86
C VAL A 7 2.71 -18.33 5.80
N VAL A 8 1.52 -17.76 5.94
CA VAL A 8 0.40 -17.95 5.02
C VAL A 8 0.18 -16.67 4.21
N GLY A 9 0.37 -16.78 2.90
CA GLY A 9 0.27 -15.69 1.92
C GLY A 9 1.64 -15.08 1.58
N ALA A 10 1.98 -15.04 0.28
CA ALA A 10 3.20 -14.46 -0.25
C ALA A 10 2.98 -13.03 -0.85
N GLY A 11 2.13 -12.24 -0.20
CA GLY A 11 2.01 -10.81 -0.44
C GLY A 11 3.19 -10.03 0.14
N LEU A 12 3.07 -8.69 0.24
CA LEU A 12 4.13 -7.84 0.79
C LEU A 12 4.55 -8.24 2.21
N ALA A 13 3.57 -8.43 3.10
CA ALA A 13 3.84 -8.78 4.50
C ALA A 13 4.40 -10.19 4.66
N GLY A 14 3.84 -11.17 3.93
CA GLY A 14 4.28 -12.57 4.08
C GLY A 14 5.64 -12.84 3.43
N SER A 15 5.93 -12.26 2.27
CA SER A 15 7.26 -12.35 1.66
C SER A 15 8.33 -11.70 2.54
N GLU A 16 8.02 -10.54 3.11
CA GLU A 16 8.92 -9.86 4.05
C GLU A 16 9.13 -10.69 5.32
N ALA A 17 8.05 -11.23 5.91
CA ALA A 17 8.13 -12.04 7.12
C ALA A 17 8.95 -13.34 6.89
N ALA A 18 8.70 -14.04 5.79
CA ALA A 18 9.43 -15.25 5.44
C ALA A 18 10.94 -14.98 5.26
N TRP A 19 11.26 -13.88 4.56
CA TRP A 19 12.64 -13.42 4.38
C TRP A 19 13.33 -13.13 5.71
N GLN A 20 12.72 -12.31 6.56
CA GLN A 20 13.28 -11.93 7.86
C GLN A 20 13.55 -13.15 8.75
N LEU A 21 12.61 -14.10 8.80
CA LEU A 21 12.78 -15.34 9.57
C LEU A 21 13.95 -16.19 9.03
N ALA A 22 14.03 -16.32 7.71
CA ALA A 22 15.08 -17.10 7.07
C ALA A 22 16.47 -16.47 7.27
N GLU A 23 16.58 -15.14 7.17
CA GLU A 23 17.82 -14.40 7.48
C GLU A 23 18.24 -14.53 8.96
N MET A 24 17.28 -14.78 9.88
CA MET A 24 17.56 -15.13 11.28
C MET A 24 17.93 -16.62 11.48
N GLY A 25 18.05 -17.41 10.39
CA GLY A 25 18.42 -18.82 10.42
C GLY A 25 17.26 -19.76 10.79
N ILE A 26 16.02 -19.31 10.70
CA ILE A 26 14.83 -20.11 11.06
C ILE A 26 14.23 -20.71 9.77
N PRO A 27 14.00 -22.04 9.71
CA PRO A 27 13.29 -22.65 8.59
C PRO A 27 11.85 -22.13 8.50
N VAL A 28 11.40 -21.84 7.27
CA VAL A 28 10.07 -21.27 6.98
C VAL A 28 9.34 -22.13 5.98
N THR A 29 8.07 -22.42 6.26
CA THR A 29 7.12 -22.93 5.26
C THR A 29 6.22 -21.74 4.83
N LEU A 30 6.41 -21.25 3.60
CA LEU A 30 5.59 -20.19 3.01
C LEU A 30 4.50 -20.83 2.16
N ILE A 31 3.23 -20.65 2.55
CA ILE A 31 2.08 -21.21 1.84
C ILE A 31 1.43 -20.08 1.02
N GLU A 32 1.33 -20.28 -0.28
CA GLU A 32 0.72 -19.32 -1.23
C GLU A 32 -0.26 -20.05 -2.16
N MET A 33 -1.46 -19.52 -2.32
CA MET A 33 -2.48 -20.16 -3.16
C MET A 33 -2.25 -19.99 -4.67
N ARG A 34 -1.46 -19.00 -5.09
CA ARG A 34 -1.11 -18.80 -6.50
C ARG A 34 -0.01 -19.78 -6.94
N PRO A 35 -0.02 -20.26 -8.16
CA PRO A 35 -0.91 -19.92 -9.28
C PRO A 35 -2.25 -20.66 -9.30
N THR A 36 -2.49 -21.62 -8.39
CA THR A 36 -3.67 -22.50 -8.42
C THR A 36 -4.98 -21.71 -8.25
N LYS A 37 -4.98 -20.70 -7.36
CA LYS A 37 -6.11 -19.80 -7.13
C LYS A 37 -5.61 -18.35 -7.11
N GLN A 38 -6.35 -17.44 -7.72
CA GLN A 38 -6.04 -16.01 -7.75
C GLN A 38 -7.19 -15.19 -7.18
N THR A 39 -6.86 -14.04 -6.60
CA THR A 39 -7.87 -13.03 -6.25
C THR A 39 -8.23 -12.18 -7.49
N PRO A 40 -9.36 -11.49 -7.49
CA PRO A 40 -9.74 -10.60 -8.60
C PRO A 40 -8.75 -9.46 -8.91
N ALA A 41 -7.87 -9.11 -7.96
CA ALA A 41 -6.92 -8.01 -8.11
C ALA A 41 -5.52 -8.46 -8.59
N HIS A 42 -5.15 -9.71 -8.39
CA HIS A 42 -3.85 -10.23 -8.82
C HIS A 42 -3.92 -10.70 -10.28
N HIS A 43 -2.87 -10.45 -11.03
CA HIS A 43 -2.76 -10.78 -12.46
C HIS A 43 -1.58 -11.72 -12.76
N THR A 44 -0.69 -11.91 -11.81
CA THR A 44 0.50 -12.74 -11.93
C THR A 44 0.59 -13.77 -10.82
N SER A 45 1.50 -14.72 -10.93
CA SER A 45 1.88 -15.64 -9.85
C SER A 45 3.05 -15.10 -9.01
N TYR A 46 3.57 -13.91 -9.32
CA TYR A 46 4.68 -13.32 -8.58
C TYR A 46 4.25 -12.89 -7.17
N PHE A 47 5.19 -13.01 -6.22
CA PHE A 47 5.01 -12.58 -4.85
C PHE A 47 5.04 -11.06 -4.73
N ALA A 48 4.48 -10.51 -3.65
CA ALA A 48 4.43 -9.08 -3.37
C ALA A 48 3.91 -8.22 -4.54
N GLU A 49 3.01 -8.74 -5.38
CA GLU A 49 2.42 -8.00 -6.51
C GLU A 49 1.71 -6.74 -6.02
N LEU A 50 2.06 -5.59 -6.64
CA LEU A 50 1.44 -4.30 -6.33
C LEU A 50 0.14 -4.13 -7.12
N VAL A 51 -0.99 -4.42 -6.50
CA VAL A 51 -2.29 -4.51 -7.18
C VAL A 51 -2.97 -3.17 -7.49
N CYS A 52 -2.69 -2.10 -6.74
CA CYS A 52 -3.34 -0.80 -6.90
C CYS A 52 -2.45 0.20 -7.65
N SER A 53 -1.28 0.49 -7.12
CA SER A 53 -0.34 1.51 -7.60
C SER A 53 1.08 0.93 -7.59
N ASN A 54 1.98 1.48 -8.42
CA ASN A 54 3.41 1.15 -8.35
C ASN A 54 4.17 2.08 -7.41
N SER A 55 3.48 2.99 -6.71
CA SER A 55 4.12 3.95 -5.80
C SER A 55 4.14 3.45 -4.37
N LEU A 56 5.30 3.54 -3.76
CA LEU A 56 5.53 3.38 -2.33
C LEU A 56 5.50 4.75 -1.60
N ARG A 57 4.90 5.78 -2.20
CA ARG A 57 4.72 7.13 -1.66
C ARG A 57 6.04 7.88 -1.42
N ALA A 58 6.01 8.96 -0.60
CA ALA A 58 7.14 9.86 -0.40
C ALA A 58 8.43 9.14 0.04
N ALA A 59 9.57 9.51 -0.59
CA ALA A 59 10.88 8.93 -0.28
C ALA A 59 11.59 9.62 0.89
N ALA A 60 11.38 10.94 1.08
CA ALA A 60 12.12 11.73 2.07
C ALA A 60 11.72 11.39 3.51
N MET A 61 12.70 11.29 4.42
CA MET A 61 12.49 11.00 5.85
C MET A 61 11.73 12.10 6.63
N THR A 62 11.55 13.27 6.04
CA THR A 62 10.68 14.34 6.58
C THR A 62 9.19 14.01 6.40
N ASN A 63 8.86 12.90 5.71
CA ASN A 63 7.57 12.26 5.67
C ASN A 63 7.63 10.95 6.46
N ALA A 64 6.60 10.64 7.22
CA ALA A 64 6.60 9.45 8.09
C ALA A 64 6.78 8.13 7.32
N VAL A 65 6.21 8.01 6.11
CA VAL A 65 6.43 6.83 5.26
C VAL A 65 7.87 6.75 4.72
N GLY A 66 8.54 7.89 4.53
CA GLY A 66 9.96 7.91 4.18
C GLY A 66 10.84 7.46 5.36
N LEU A 67 10.49 7.88 6.58
CA LEU A 67 11.11 7.38 7.80
C LEU A 67 10.90 5.86 7.95
N LEU A 68 9.66 5.37 7.78
CA LEU A 68 9.36 3.93 7.87
C LEU A 68 10.21 3.12 6.87
N LYS A 69 10.38 3.60 5.64
CA LYS A 69 11.26 2.95 4.65
C LYS A 69 12.71 2.89 5.11
N GLU A 70 13.21 3.95 5.73
CA GLU A 70 14.58 3.96 6.26
C GLU A 70 14.74 3.00 7.44
N GLU A 71 13.75 2.93 8.32
CA GLU A 71 13.71 1.92 9.38
C GLU A 71 13.75 0.51 8.81
N MET A 72 12.95 0.23 7.77
CA MET A 72 12.94 -1.07 7.09
C MET A 72 14.29 -1.39 6.40
N ARG A 73 14.96 -0.40 5.80
CA ARG A 73 16.31 -0.60 5.22
C ARG A 73 17.33 -1.01 6.30
N ARG A 74 17.28 -0.39 7.49
CA ARG A 74 18.12 -0.79 8.62
C ARG A 74 17.82 -2.18 9.14
N LEU A 75 16.59 -2.67 8.92
CA LEU A 75 16.14 -4.03 9.22
C LEU A 75 16.40 -5.02 8.08
N HIS A 76 17.16 -4.63 7.05
CA HIS A 76 17.48 -5.46 5.88
C HIS A 76 16.25 -5.99 5.14
N SER A 77 15.25 -5.12 4.96
CA SER A 77 13.99 -5.45 4.29
C SER A 77 14.19 -5.91 2.84
N LEU A 78 13.66 -7.09 2.52
CA LEU A 78 13.56 -7.60 1.15
C LEU A 78 12.77 -6.66 0.25
N ILE A 79 11.64 -6.18 0.75
CA ILE A 79 10.72 -5.30 0.02
C ILE A 79 11.39 -3.98 -0.34
N MET A 80 12.17 -3.41 0.59
CA MET A 80 12.90 -2.16 0.32
C MET A 80 14.08 -2.37 -0.61
N ASP A 81 14.83 -3.45 -0.49
CA ASP A 81 15.95 -3.77 -1.38
C ASP A 81 15.46 -3.97 -2.84
N ALA A 82 14.38 -4.72 -3.02
CA ALA A 82 13.75 -4.89 -4.33
C ALA A 82 13.20 -3.55 -4.89
N ALA A 83 12.61 -2.70 -4.04
CA ALA A 83 12.07 -1.42 -4.45
C ALA A 83 13.16 -0.42 -4.86
N ASP A 84 14.28 -0.37 -4.14
CA ASP A 84 15.40 0.52 -4.45
C ASP A 84 16.10 0.09 -5.76
N THR A 85 16.20 -1.24 -6.00
CA THR A 85 16.83 -1.80 -7.20
C THR A 85 15.97 -1.60 -8.46
N HIS A 86 14.64 -1.65 -8.34
CA HIS A 86 13.71 -1.53 -9.46
C HIS A 86 12.94 -0.20 -9.44
N SER A 87 13.58 0.85 -8.92
CA SER A 87 12.96 2.17 -8.86
C SER A 87 12.83 2.80 -10.25
N VAL A 88 11.71 3.51 -10.47
CA VAL A 88 11.45 4.31 -11.67
C VAL A 88 11.25 5.78 -11.30
N PRO A 89 11.49 6.73 -12.22
CA PRO A 89 11.33 8.15 -11.95
C PRO A 89 9.93 8.50 -11.44
N ALA A 90 9.84 9.12 -10.24
CA ALA A 90 8.57 9.53 -9.62
C ALA A 90 8.71 10.81 -8.77
N GLY A 91 9.66 11.69 -9.09
CA GLY A 91 9.89 12.94 -8.36
C GLY A 91 10.26 12.69 -6.90
N GLY A 92 9.46 13.21 -5.95
CA GLY A 92 9.68 13.02 -4.51
C GLY A 92 9.12 11.71 -3.93
N ALA A 93 8.55 10.83 -4.76
CA ALA A 93 8.06 9.53 -4.36
C ALA A 93 9.04 8.42 -4.75
N LEU A 94 8.98 7.27 -4.08
CA LEU A 94 9.57 6.03 -4.53
C LEU A 94 8.50 5.26 -5.31
N ALA A 95 8.70 5.06 -6.60
CA ALA A 95 7.88 4.18 -7.44
C ALA A 95 8.76 3.13 -8.08
N VAL A 96 8.19 2.00 -8.48
CA VAL A 96 8.94 0.85 -8.97
C VAL A 96 8.41 0.38 -10.33
N ASP A 97 9.28 -0.23 -11.14
CA ASP A 97 8.84 -1.14 -12.19
C ASP A 97 8.10 -2.30 -11.52
N ARG A 98 6.80 -2.41 -11.80
CA ARG A 98 5.91 -3.32 -11.08
C ARG A 98 6.29 -4.77 -11.28
N MET A 99 6.65 -5.13 -12.52
CA MET A 99 6.96 -6.51 -12.88
C MET A 99 8.36 -6.91 -12.43
N GLY A 100 9.36 -6.07 -12.67
CA GLY A 100 10.74 -6.30 -12.23
C GLY A 100 10.84 -6.45 -10.72
N TYR A 101 10.16 -5.57 -9.99
CA TYR A 101 10.06 -5.61 -8.52
C TYR A 101 9.45 -6.93 -8.01
N ALA A 102 8.26 -7.31 -8.50
CA ALA A 102 7.57 -8.53 -8.04
C ALA A 102 8.35 -9.80 -8.40
N LYS A 103 8.99 -9.83 -9.58
CA LYS A 103 9.87 -10.92 -10.00
C LYS A 103 11.07 -11.06 -9.08
N ALA A 104 11.77 -9.96 -8.77
CA ALA A 104 12.94 -9.97 -7.90
C ALA A 104 12.60 -10.47 -6.48
N VAL A 105 11.46 -10.03 -5.90
CA VAL A 105 10.99 -10.56 -4.61
C VAL A 105 10.73 -12.06 -4.70
N THR A 106 10.07 -12.51 -5.75
CA THR A 106 9.73 -13.94 -5.94
C THR A 106 10.99 -14.80 -6.04
N GLU A 107 11.96 -14.39 -6.85
CA GLU A 107 13.22 -15.12 -7.05
C GLU A 107 13.99 -15.22 -5.73
N LYS A 108 14.20 -14.10 -5.02
CA LYS A 108 14.91 -14.10 -3.73
C LYS A 108 14.26 -15.01 -2.69
N VAL A 109 12.92 -15.01 -2.59
CA VAL A 109 12.21 -15.88 -1.64
C VAL A 109 12.29 -17.34 -2.03
N LYS A 110 12.09 -17.67 -3.32
CA LYS A 110 12.14 -19.06 -3.81
C LYS A 110 13.54 -19.67 -3.78
N ASP A 111 14.57 -18.84 -3.98
CA ASP A 111 15.96 -19.28 -4.00
C ASP A 111 16.60 -19.38 -2.59
N HIS A 112 15.89 -18.90 -1.56
CA HIS A 112 16.43 -18.91 -0.21
C HIS A 112 16.41 -20.33 0.40
N PRO A 113 17.55 -20.89 0.87
CA PRO A 113 17.66 -22.31 1.26
C PRO A 113 16.81 -22.70 2.49
N LEU A 114 16.39 -21.73 3.31
CA LEU A 114 15.55 -21.94 4.48
C LEU A 114 14.06 -21.66 4.24
N ILE A 115 13.65 -21.30 3.03
CA ILE A 115 12.24 -21.05 2.69
C ILE A 115 11.74 -22.18 1.79
N SER A 116 10.77 -22.93 2.28
CA SER A 116 10.03 -23.93 1.49
C SER A 116 8.70 -23.35 1.06
N VAL A 117 8.51 -23.17 -0.24
CA VAL A 117 7.24 -22.64 -0.78
C VAL A 117 6.29 -23.78 -1.07
N VAL A 118 5.07 -23.69 -0.55
CA VAL A 118 3.97 -24.63 -0.77
C VAL A 118 2.84 -23.91 -1.51
N GLU A 119 2.48 -24.40 -2.69
CA GLU A 119 1.41 -23.83 -3.52
C GLU A 119 0.06 -24.46 -3.16
N GLU A 120 -0.57 -23.96 -2.10
CA GLU A 120 -1.82 -24.48 -1.54
C GLU A 120 -2.69 -23.36 -0.97
N GLU A 121 -4.02 -23.54 -1.02
CA GLU A 121 -4.97 -22.67 -0.34
C GLU A 121 -5.17 -23.14 1.11
N VAL A 122 -4.89 -22.26 2.08
CA VAL A 122 -5.24 -22.50 3.48
C VAL A 122 -6.68 -22.09 3.72
N THR A 123 -7.47 -22.99 4.26
CA THR A 123 -8.93 -22.81 4.47
C THR A 123 -9.33 -22.61 5.93
N GLU A 124 -8.45 -22.91 6.87
CA GLU A 124 -8.69 -22.78 8.32
C GLU A 124 -7.48 -22.18 9.03
N LEU A 125 -7.69 -21.45 10.12
CA LEU A 125 -6.61 -20.99 10.97
C LEU A 125 -5.92 -22.20 11.65
N PRO A 126 -4.58 -22.24 11.64
CA PRO A 126 -3.83 -23.27 12.36
C PRO A 126 -4.09 -23.20 13.86
N LYS A 127 -4.26 -24.35 14.51
CA LYS A 127 -4.53 -24.46 15.95
C LYS A 127 -3.24 -24.60 16.77
N ASP A 128 -2.18 -25.06 16.14
CA ASP A 128 -0.90 -25.38 16.77
C ASP A 128 0.28 -24.80 15.98
N GLY A 129 1.44 -24.72 16.61
CA GLY A 129 2.66 -24.22 15.99
C GLY A 129 2.80 -22.69 16.06
N ILE A 130 3.79 -22.17 15.33
CA ILE A 130 4.00 -20.72 15.19
C ILE A 130 3.64 -20.35 13.77
N THR A 131 2.64 -19.49 13.61
CA THR A 131 2.09 -19.14 12.29
C THR A 131 1.87 -17.64 12.15
N ILE A 132 2.24 -17.09 10.98
CA ILE A 132 1.95 -15.72 10.59
C ILE A 132 0.92 -15.76 9.46
N ILE A 133 -0.26 -15.16 9.68
CA ILE A 133 -1.32 -14.99 8.68
C ILE A 133 -1.09 -13.64 7.99
N ALA A 134 -0.70 -13.70 6.72
CA ALA A 134 -0.34 -12.53 5.90
C ALA A 134 -1.06 -12.54 4.54
N THR A 135 -2.30 -13.06 4.51
CA THR A 135 -3.08 -13.29 3.29
C THR A 135 -3.66 -12.01 2.68
N GLY A 136 -3.52 -10.88 3.39
CA GLY A 136 -3.88 -9.56 2.90
C GLY A 136 -5.37 -9.24 2.95
N PRO A 137 -5.76 -8.07 2.41
CA PRO A 137 -7.11 -7.54 2.55
C PRO A 137 -8.15 -8.24 1.66
N LEU A 138 -7.70 -9.01 0.66
CA LEU A 138 -8.56 -9.75 -0.27
C LEU A 138 -8.82 -11.19 0.17
N THR A 139 -8.56 -11.49 1.44
CA THR A 139 -8.88 -12.80 2.03
C THR A 139 -10.38 -13.04 1.97
N GLU A 140 -10.79 -14.16 1.38
CA GLU A 140 -12.17 -14.55 1.15
C GLU A 140 -12.41 -16.05 1.38
N GLY A 141 -13.67 -16.50 1.32
CA GLY A 141 -14.05 -17.91 1.46
C GLY A 141 -13.78 -18.49 2.84
N ALA A 142 -13.44 -19.76 2.92
CA ALA A 142 -13.38 -20.54 4.15
C ALA A 142 -12.34 -19.98 5.15
N LEU A 143 -11.19 -19.48 4.68
CA LEU A 143 -10.22 -18.85 5.58
C LEU A 143 -10.76 -17.55 6.20
N ALA A 144 -11.47 -16.71 5.43
CA ALA A 144 -12.09 -15.49 5.95
C ALA A 144 -13.14 -15.85 7.02
N GLU A 145 -13.97 -16.85 6.78
CA GLU A 145 -14.97 -17.35 7.75
C GLU A 145 -14.29 -17.89 9.02
N SER A 146 -13.15 -18.59 8.86
CA SER A 146 -12.36 -19.09 10.00
C SER A 146 -11.77 -17.95 10.83
N ILE A 147 -11.28 -16.89 10.18
CA ILE A 147 -10.78 -15.68 10.84
C ILE A 147 -11.92 -14.94 11.56
N GLU A 148 -13.07 -14.75 10.91
CA GLU A 148 -14.25 -14.11 11.50
C GLU A 148 -14.73 -14.86 12.74
N ALA A 149 -14.83 -16.19 12.67
CA ALA A 149 -15.18 -17.04 13.80
C ALA A 149 -14.17 -16.90 14.96
N PHE A 150 -12.87 -16.86 14.65
CA PHE A 150 -11.83 -16.65 15.64
C PHE A 150 -11.90 -15.26 16.29
N CYS A 151 -12.20 -14.23 15.51
CA CYS A 151 -12.37 -12.86 16.01
C CYS A 151 -13.63 -12.72 16.91
N GLY A 152 -14.66 -13.54 16.71
CA GLY A 152 -15.89 -13.54 17.51
C GLY A 152 -16.91 -12.50 17.07
N GLY A 153 -16.88 -12.06 15.80
CA GLY A 153 -17.82 -11.10 15.25
C GLY A 153 -17.69 -10.98 13.73
N GLU A 154 -18.55 -10.17 13.11
CA GLU A 154 -18.45 -9.83 11.71
C GLU A 154 -17.15 -9.04 11.46
N GLY A 155 -16.37 -9.45 10.46
CA GLY A 155 -15.18 -8.74 10.02
C GLY A 155 -15.55 -7.36 9.50
N PHE A 156 -14.68 -6.37 9.76
CA PHE A 156 -14.84 -5.04 9.20
C PHE A 156 -14.43 -5.06 7.73
N HIS A 157 -15.20 -4.36 6.91
CA HIS A 157 -14.92 -4.24 5.48
C HIS A 157 -14.87 -2.78 5.07
N PHE A 158 -13.92 -2.46 4.20
CA PHE A 158 -13.92 -1.21 3.47
C PHE A 158 -13.69 -1.46 1.98
N TYR A 159 -14.01 -0.49 1.15
CA TYR A 159 -13.82 -0.58 -0.29
C TYR A 159 -12.63 0.25 -0.72
N ASP A 160 -11.77 -0.35 -1.53
CA ASP A 160 -10.63 0.28 -2.17
C ASP A 160 -10.76 0.18 -3.69
N ALA A 161 -10.21 1.15 -4.41
CA ALA A 161 -10.30 1.19 -5.87
C ALA A 161 -8.91 1.37 -6.49
N ALA A 162 -8.63 0.64 -7.56
CA ALA A 162 -7.40 0.78 -8.33
C ALA A 162 -7.57 1.84 -9.44
N ALA A 163 -6.49 2.57 -9.73
CA ALA A 163 -6.44 3.52 -10.84
C ALA A 163 -6.03 2.82 -12.15
N PRO A 164 -6.51 3.32 -13.32
CA PRO A 164 -6.17 2.73 -14.61
C PRO A 164 -4.73 3.02 -15.03
N ILE A 165 -4.23 2.15 -15.95
CA ILE A 165 -2.93 2.27 -16.61
C ILE A 165 -3.14 2.37 -18.11
N VAL A 166 -2.45 3.32 -18.76
CA VAL A 166 -2.51 3.58 -20.19
C VAL A 166 -1.14 3.46 -20.85
N THR A 167 -1.09 3.16 -22.17
CA THR A 167 0.16 3.18 -22.93
C THR A 167 0.60 4.60 -23.24
N LYS A 168 1.92 4.85 -23.22
CA LYS A 168 2.49 6.14 -23.61
C LYS A 168 2.24 6.47 -25.08
N GLU A 169 2.33 5.46 -25.95
CA GLU A 169 2.13 5.63 -27.41
C GLU A 169 0.73 6.16 -27.76
N SER A 170 -0.26 5.88 -26.93
CA SER A 170 -1.64 6.34 -27.12
C SER A 170 -1.91 7.75 -26.62
N LEU A 171 -0.93 8.40 -25.99
CA LEU A 171 -1.05 9.77 -25.47
C LEU A 171 -0.77 10.80 -26.55
N ASP A 172 -1.56 11.86 -26.59
CA ASP A 172 -1.28 13.03 -27.44
C ASP A 172 -0.21 13.92 -26.80
N MET A 173 1.04 13.69 -27.20
CA MET A 173 2.21 14.40 -26.66
C MET A 173 2.30 15.87 -27.11
N ASP A 174 1.48 16.33 -28.04
CA ASP A 174 1.36 17.76 -28.39
C ASP A 174 0.55 18.53 -27.33
N VAL A 175 -0.30 17.81 -26.58
CA VAL A 175 -1.11 18.34 -25.48
C VAL A 175 -0.47 18.10 -24.13
N VAL A 176 0.06 16.90 -23.91
CA VAL A 176 0.67 16.46 -22.65
C VAL A 176 2.08 17.03 -22.52
N TYR A 177 2.47 17.47 -21.32
CA TYR A 177 3.82 17.97 -21.07
C TYR A 177 4.46 17.33 -19.83
N ARG A 178 5.78 17.17 -19.86
CA ARG A 178 6.56 16.58 -18.76
C ARG A 178 7.05 17.69 -17.83
N MET A 179 6.65 17.61 -16.56
CA MET A 179 7.04 18.59 -15.54
C MET A 179 6.87 18.01 -14.12
N SER A 180 7.76 18.40 -13.22
CA SER A 180 7.57 18.21 -11.77
C SER A 180 6.96 19.46 -11.13
N ARG A 181 6.15 19.26 -10.09
CA ARG A 181 5.48 20.36 -9.37
C ARG A 181 6.50 21.32 -8.74
N TYR A 182 6.36 22.61 -9.05
CA TYR A 182 7.28 23.68 -8.65
C TYR A 182 8.73 23.49 -9.16
N ASN A 183 8.92 22.74 -10.24
CA ASN A 183 10.24 22.37 -10.76
C ASN A 183 11.17 21.76 -9.69
N LYS A 184 10.58 21.01 -8.75
CA LYS A 184 11.35 20.33 -7.70
C LYS A 184 11.69 18.91 -8.12
N GLY A 185 12.99 18.63 -8.21
CA GLY A 185 13.48 17.33 -8.63
C GLY A 185 13.34 17.09 -10.13
N GLU A 186 13.44 15.83 -10.52
CA GLU A 186 13.29 15.39 -11.90
C GLU A 186 11.86 15.56 -12.42
N ALA A 187 11.69 15.92 -13.69
CA ALA A 187 10.40 16.05 -14.36
C ALA A 187 9.82 14.65 -14.68
N ALA A 188 9.38 13.93 -13.64
CA ALA A 188 9.00 12.52 -13.73
C ALA A 188 7.54 12.28 -14.14
N TYR A 189 6.69 13.32 -14.12
CA TYR A 189 5.25 13.19 -14.44
C TYR A 189 4.93 13.77 -15.81
N LEU A 190 4.02 13.10 -16.52
CA LEU A 190 3.30 13.68 -17.65
C LEU A 190 2.05 14.37 -17.11
N ASN A 191 1.74 15.56 -17.63
CA ASN A 191 0.66 16.41 -17.14
C ASN A 191 -0.32 16.70 -18.28
N CYS A 192 -1.60 16.41 -18.05
CA CYS A 192 -2.71 16.68 -18.97
C CYS A 192 -3.47 17.91 -18.47
N PRO A 193 -3.28 19.10 -19.07
CA PRO A 193 -3.92 20.32 -18.63
C PRO A 193 -5.37 20.38 -19.11
N MET A 194 -6.24 20.95 -18.27
CA MET A 194 -7.64 21.19 -18.60
C MET A 194 -7.98 22.65 -18.38
N ASN A 195 -8.74 23.24 -19.29
CA ASN A 195 -9.41 24.51 -19.07
C ASN A 195 -10.71 24.31 -18.24
N GLU A 196 -11.38 25.43 -17.91
CA GLU A 196 -12.58 25.40 -17.06
C GLU A 196 -13.76 24.64 -17.71
N GLN A 197 -13.95 24.79 -19.01
CA GLN A 197 -15.05 24.14 -19.74
C GLN A 197 -14.81 22.62 -19.81
N GLU A 198 -13.60 22.20 -20.14
CA GLU A 198 -13.19 20.77 -20.17
C GLU A 198 -13.36 20.12 -18.82
N TYR A 199 -12.92 20.80 -17.74
CA TYR A 199 -13.08 20.30 -16.38
C TYR A 199 -14.53 20.14 -15.97
N LYS A 200 -15.40 21.14 -16.27
CA LYS A 200 -16.83 21.08 -15.93
C LYS A 200 -17.53 19.94 -16.67
N ALA A 201 -17.27 19.79 -17.97
CA ALA A 201 -17.84 18.71 -18.78
C ALA A 201 -17.34 17.33 -18.29
N PHE A 202 -16.05 17.22 -17.98
CA PHE A 202 -15.47 16.00 -17.42
C PHE A 202 -16.10 15.64 -16.07
N ARG A 203 -16.23 16.61 -15.14
CA ARG A 203 -16.87 16.39 -13.84
C ARG A 203 -18.33 15.94 -13.97
N GLU A 204 -19.10 16.57 -14.84
CA GLU A 204 -20.49 16.19 -15.11
C GLU A 204 -20.56 14.75 -15.63
N ALA A 205 -19.74 14.41 -16.62
CA ALA A 205 -19.65 13.05 -17.15
C ALA A 205 -19.27 12.00 -16.08
N LEU A 206 -18.37 12.34 -15.13
CA LEU A 206 -18.04 11.49 -13.99
C LEU A 206 -19.24 11.24 -13.06
N CYS A 207 -20.01 12.30 -12.78
CA CYS A 207 -21.17 12.19 -11.89
C CYS A 207 -22.33 11.38 -12.50
N GLU A 208 -22.43 11.35 -13.83
CA GLU A 208 -23.48 10.67 -14.59
C GLU A 208 -23.07 9.26 -15.04
N ALA A 209 -21.80 8.91 -14.92
CA ALA A 209 -21.26 7.66 -15.43
C ALA A 209 -21.82 6.43 -14.72
N GLU A 210 -21.99 5.35 -15.45
CA GLU A 210 -22.46 4.07 -14.92
C GLU A 210 -21.38 3.38 -14.07
N MET A 211 -21.78 2.98 -12.86
CA MET A 211 -20.93 2.24 -11.94
C MET A 211 -20.94 0.74 -12.25
N ALA A 212 -19.82 0.06 -12.00
CA ALA A 212 -19.79 -1.40 -12.00
C ALA A 212 -20.62 -1.94 -10.82
N PRO A 213 -21.34 -3.06 -10.98
CA PRO A 213 -22.07 -3.67 -9.88
C PRO A 213 -21.08 -4.18 -8.82
N VAL A 214 -21.28 -3.77 -7.57
CA VAL A 214 -20.50 -4.27 -6.43
C VAL A 214 -21.47 -5.07 -5.55
N HIS A 215 -21.19 -6.36 -5.38
CA HIS A 215 -21.98 -7.22 -4.52
C HIS A 215 -21.77 -6.84 -3.04
N GLY A 216 -22.85 -6.60 -2.30
CA GLY A 216 -22.79 -6.30 -0.86
C GLY A 216 -22.76 -4.81 -0.48
N PHE A 217 -23.26 -3.91 -1.31
CA PHE A 217 -23.20 -2.45 -1.15
C PHE A 217 -24.27 -1.87 -0.19
N GLU A 218 -24.47 -2.44 0.97
CA GLU A 218 -25.46 -1.87 1.91
C GLU A 218 -24.90 -0.79 2.86
N ASN A 219 -23.57 -0.66 3.00
CA ASN A 219 -22.96 0.41 3.81
C ASN A 219 -21.72 1.00 3.14
N LYS A 220 -21.86 2.21 2.58
CA LYS A 220 -20.86 2.98 1.81
C LYS A 220 -19.71 3.51 2.67
N LYS A 221 -18.87 2.65 3.24
CA LYS A 221 -17.60 3.08 3.85
C LYS A 221 -16.48 2.92 2.83
N VAL A 222 -16.14 4.00 2.13
CA VAL A 222 -14.95 4.10 1.28
C VAL A 222 -13.81 4.68 2.14
N PHE A 223 -12.62 4.10 2.06
CA PHE A 223 -11.45 4.64 2.74
C PHE A 223 -11.06 5.99 2.12
N GLU A 224 -10.90 7.03 2.96
CA GLU A 224 -10.63 8.41 2.49
C GLU A 224 -9.35 8.52 1.64
N GLY A 225 -8.33 7.70 1.92
CA GLY A 225 -7.06 7.71 1.20
C GLY A 225 -7.13 7.13 -0.22
N CYS A 226 -8.15 6.30 -0.51
CA CYS A 226 -8.36 5.63 -1.80
C CYS A 226 -9.73 5.96 -2.40
N MET A 227 -10.24 7.15 -2.10
CA MET A 227 -11.57 7.59 -2.56
C MET A 227 -11.64 7.61 -4.08
N PRO A 228 -12.66 6.95 -4.69
CA PRO A 228 -12.88 6.98 -6.12
C PRO A 228 -13.09 8.39 -6.65
N ILE A 229 -12.59 8.65 -7.87
CA ILE A 229 -12.61 9.98 -8.47
C ILE A 229 -14.05 10.49 -8.70
N GLU A 230 -14.98 9.62 -9.04
CA GLU A 230 -16.41 9.95 -9.19
C GLU A 230 -17.07 10.35 -7.87
N VAL A 231 -16.63 9.74 -6.75
CA VAL A 231 -17.09 10.12 -5.41
C VAL A 231 -16.58 11.51 -5.04
N MET A 232 -15.31 11.82 -5.37
CA MET A 232 -14.76 13.16 -5.20
C MET A 232 -15.51 14.19 -6.04
N ALA A 233 -15.82 13.86 -7.31
CA ALA A 233 -16.58 14.72 -8.21
C ALA A 233 -17.98 15.06 -7.67
N ALA A 234 -18.65 14.09 -7.03
CA ALA A 234 -19.97 14.27 -6.45
C ALA A 234 -19.96 15.10 -5.14
N ARG A 235 -18.86 15.09 -4.38
CA ARG A 235 -18.73 15.85 -3.11
C ARG A 235 -18.72 17.36 -3.31
N GLY A 236 -18.28 17.87 -4.48
CA GLY A 236 -18.27 19.29 -4.76
C GLY A 236 -17.53 19.65 -6.03
N ALA A 237 -17.86 20.83 -6.58
CA ALA A 237 -17.34 21.29 -7.87
C ALA A 237 -15.82 21.39 -7.92
N ASP A 238 -15.18 21.75 -6.83
CA ASP A 238 -13.73 21.98 -6.75
C ASP A 238 -12.96 20.88 -6.00
N THR A 239 -13.64 19.85 -5.50
CA THR A 239 -13.01 18.80 -4.66
C THR A 239 -11.80 18.17 -5.37
N MET A 240 -11.93 17.80 -6.64
CA MET A 240 -10.84 17.20 -7.40
C MET A 240 -9.68 18.19 -7.64
N ARG A 241 -9.97 19.50 -7.79
CA ARG A 241 -8.97 20.57 -7.99
C ARG A 241 -8.17 20.88 -6.73
N PHE A 242 -8.68 20.56 -5.55
CA PHE A 242 -7.94 20.60 -4.28
C PHE A 242 -7.29 19.26 -3.93
N GLY A 243 -7.57 18.22 -4.72
CA GLY A 243 -7.07 16.86 -4.59
C GLY A 243 -6.19 16.43 -5.79
N PRO A 244 -6.55 15.33 -6.47
CA PRO A 244 -5.72 14.71 -7.51
C PRO A 244 -5.51 15.58 -8.75
N MET A 245 -6.43 16.50 -9.05
CA MET A 245 -6.34 17.37 -10.23
C MET A 245 -5.84 18.79 -9.89
N LYS A 246 -5.11 18.96 -8.80
CA LYS A 246 -4.61 20.26 -8.38
C LYS A 246 -3.63 20.86 -9.41
N PRO A 247 -3.89 22.09 -9.95
CA PRO A 247 -3.06 22.67 -11.01
C PRO A 247 -1.81 23.42 -10.48
N VAL A 248 -1.86 23.91 -9.25
CA VAL A 248 -0.84 24.83 -8.68
C VAL A 248 0.57 24.28 -8.78
N GLY A 249 1.48 25.05 -9.35
CA GLY A 249 2.89 24.69 -9.52
C GLY A 249 3.18 23.81 -10.72
N LEU A 250 2.24 23.70 -11.66
CA LEU A 250 2.36 22.96 -12.92
C LEU A 250 1.95 23.86 -14.12
N PRO A 251 2.64 24.99 -14.34
CA PRO A 251 2.28 25.88 -15.46
C PRO A 251 2.42 25.14 -16.80
N ASP A 252 1.44 25.34 -17.67
CA ASP A 252 1.51 24.84 -19.03
C ASP A 252 2.60 25.57 -19.81
N PRO A 253 3.63 24.88 -20.33
CA PRO A 253 4.73 25.51 -21.05
C PRO A 253 4.30 26.33 -22.27
N ARG A 254 3.14 26.03 -22.86
CA ARG A 254 2.58 26.74 -24.04
C ARG A 254 1.99 28.10 -23.67
N THR A 255 1.47 28.25 -22.46
CA THR A 255 0.81 29.47 -22.00
C THR A 255 1.57 30.20 -20.90
N GLY A 256 2.49 29.53 -20.21
CA GLY A 256 3.22 30.01 -19.03
C GLY A 256 2.35 30.19 -17.78
N LYS A 257 1.09 29.71 -17.81
CA LYS A 257 0.10 29.86 -16.71
C LYS A 257 -0.31 28.49 -16.17
N ASP A 258 -0.66 28.46 -14.89
CA ASP A 258 -1.31 27.28 -14.31
C ASP A 258 -2.66 27.06 -15.02
N PRO A 259 -2.96 25.84 -15.52
CA PRO A 259 -4.25 25.49 -16.09
C PRO A 259 -5.35 25.50 -15.02
N TYR A 260 -6.60 25.34 -15.42
CA TYR A 260 -7.72 25.27 -14.46
C TYR A 260 -7.66 24.00 -13.61
N ALA A 261 -7.30 22.85 -14.20
CA ALA A 261 -7.05 21.58 -13.56
C ALA A 261 -5.94 20.82 -14.30
N VAL A 262 -5.29 19.85 -13.64
CA VAL A 262 -4.26 19.00 -14.27
C VAL A 262 -4.45 17.56 -13.82
N VAL A 263 -4.50 16.64 -14.78
CA VAL A 263 -4.37 15.21 -14.51
C VAL A 263 -2.91 14.82 -14.65
N GLN A 264 -2.36 14.14 -13.64
CA GLN A 264 -0.98 13.68 -13.65
C GLN A 264 -0.90 12.20 -13.99
N LEU A 265 0.03 11.85 -14.87
CA LEU A 265 0.34 10.48 -15.23
C LEU A 265 1.74 10.16 -14.69
N ARG A 266 1.87 9.04 -13.97
CA ARG A 266 3.14 8.56 -13.43
C ARG A 266 3.60 7.32 -14.18
N GLN A 267 4.88 7.29 -14.52
CA GLN A 267 5.53 6.13 -15.12
C GLN A 267 5.32 4.87 -14.27
N ASP A 268 4.92 3.76 -14.90
CA ASP A 268 4.55 2.50 -14.24
C ASP A 268 5.56 1.36 -14.50
N ASN A 269 6.49 1.54 -15.46
CA ASN A 269 7.54 0.57 -15.80
C ASN A 269 8.85 1.24 -16.18
N GLU A 270 9.95 0.47 -16.18
CA GLU A 270 11.30 0.97 -16.48
C GLU A 270 11.44 1.48 -17.93
N GLU A 271 10.77 0.83 -18.88
CA GLU A 271 10.82 1.17 -20.32
C GLU A 271 10.12 2.49 -20.69
N ASP A 272 9.55 3.20 -19.71
CA ASP A 272 8.80 4.46 -19.96
C ASP A 272 7.66 4.30 -20.97
N SER A 273 7.03 3.11 -21.01
CA SER A 273 5.99 2.76 -21.98
C SER A 273 4.57 2.74 -21.40
N MET A 274 4.43 2.66 -20.07
CA MET A 274 3.15 2.57 -19.36
C MET A 274 3.02 3.67 -18.30
N TYR A 275 1.81 4.23 -18.16
CA TYR A 275 1.52 5.32 -17.25
C TYR A 275 0.25 5.10 -16.43
N ASN A 276 0.36 5.24 -15.11
CA ASN A 276 -0.75 5.22 -14.17
C ASN A 276 -1.40 6.60 -14.08
N ILE A 277 -2.73 6.69 -14.16
CA ILE A 277 -3.48 7.93 -13.99
C ILE A 277 -3.59 8.21 -12.48
N VAL A 278 -2.81 9.16 -11.99
CA VAL A 278 -2.62 9.39 -10.55
C VAL A 278 -3.89 9.91 -9.88
N GLY A 279 -4.37 9.22 -8.85
CA GLY A 279 -5.54 9.63 -8.07
C GLY A 279 -6.87 9.34 -8.75
N PHE A 280 -6.87 8.52 -9.81
CA PHE A 280 -8.06 8.13 -10.56
C PHE A 280 -8.52 6.71 -10.22
N GLN A 281 -8.43 6.35 -8.96
CA GLN A 281 -9.13 5.16 -8.47
C GLN A 281 -10.60 5.29 -8.82
N THR A 282 -11.20 4.22 -9.34
CA THR A 282 -12.55 4.29 -9.88
C THR A 282 -13.28 2.96 -9.81
N HIS A 283 -14.60 3.06 -9.76
CA HIS A 283 -15.53 1.93 -9.81
C HIS A 283 -16.49 2.04 -11.01
N LEU A 284 -16.15 2.93 -11.96
CA LEU A 284 -16.87 3.03 -13.21
C LEU A 284 -16.76 1.72 -14.02
N LYS A 285 -17.81 1.38 -14.79
CA LYS A 285 -17.74 0.34 -15.82
C LYS A 285 -16.61 0.64 -16.82
N TRP A 286 -15.96 -0.37 -17.35
CA TRP A 286 -14.83 -0.21 -18.28
C TRP A 286 -15.16 0.66 -19.51
N GLY A 287 -16.38 0.52 -20.07
CA GLY A 287 -16.84 1.38 -21.16
C GLY A 287 -16.94 2.84 -20.75
N GLU A 288 -17.38 3.12 -19.52
CA GLU A 288 -17.45 4.46 -18.96
C GLU A 288 -16.07 5.04 -18.68
N GLN A 289 -15.15 4.22 -18.17
CA GLN A 289 -13.76 4.67 -18.00
C GLN A 289 -13.15 5.12 -19.32
N LYS A 290 -13.32 4.35 -20.39
CA LYS A 290 -12.84 4.73 -21.72
C LYS A 290 -13.50 6.02 -22.21
N ARG A 291 -14.81 6.15 -22.05
CA ARG A 291 -15.58 7.34 -22.48
C ARG A 291 -15.19 8.59 -21.69
N VAL A 292 -15.24 8.50 -20.36
CA VAL A 292 -15.06 9.65 -19.47
C VAL A 292 -13.59 10.06 -19.39
N PHE A 293 -12.67 9.13 -19.19
CA PHE A 293 -11.24 9.48 -19.13
C PHE A 293 -10.68 9.87 -20.49
N GLY A 294 -11.29 9.43 -21.59
CA GLY A 294 -10.98 9.94 -22.93
C GLY A 294 -11.35 11.42 -23.17
N MET A 295 -12.15 12.04 -22.28
CA MET A 295 -12.42 13.48 -22.30
C MET A 295 -11.26 14.33 -21.76
N ILE A 296 -10.30 13.71 -21.09
CA ILE A 296 -9.10 14.38 -20.56
C ILE A 296 -8.19 14.73 -21.75
N PRO A 297 -7.80 16.02 -21.94
CA PRO A 297 -6.89 16.42 -22.99
C PRO A 297 -5.61 15.60 -22.98
N GLY A 298 -5.25 15.04 -24.14
CA GLY A 298 -4.13 14.11 -24.26
C GLY A 298 -4.47 12.63 -24.10
N LEU A 299 -5.69 12.28 -23.65
CA LEU A 299 -6.15 10.91 -23.42
C LEU A 299 -7.28 10.47 -24.37
N SER A 300 -7.62 11.26 -25.39
CA SER A 300 -8.74 10.98 -26.29
C SER A 300 -8.62 9.64 -27.04
N HIS A 301 -7.41 9.17 -27.25
CA HIS A 301 -7.10 7.89 -27.92
C HIS A 301 -6.40 6.90 -26.97
N ALA A 302 -6.45 7.15 -25.65
CA ALA A 302 -5.73 6.34 -24.67
C ALA A 302 -6.11 4.86 -24.75
N GLU A 303 -5.08 4.03 -24.84
CA GLU A 303 -5.21 2.58 -24.77
C GLU A 303 -4.97 2.12 -23.33
N PHE A 304 -6.04 1.55 -22.73
CA PHE A 304 -6.00 1.07 -21.36
C PHE A 304 -5.41 -0.34 -21.31
N ILE A 305 -4.23 -0.49 -20.73
CA ILE A 305 -3.63 -1.79 -20.41
C ILE A 305 -4.37 -2.41 -19.23
N ARG A 306 -4.76 -1.56 -18.27
CA ARG A 306 -5.49 -1.94 -17.08
C ARG A 306 -6.58 -0.92 -16.80
N TYR A 307 -7.79 -1.41 -16.58
CA TYR A 307 -8.89 -0.58 -16.09
C TYR A 307 -8.84 -0.46 -14.57
N GLY A 308 -9.38 0.63 -14.05
CA GLY A 308 -9.66 0.76 -12.64
C GLY A 308 -10.71 -0.24 -12.18
N VAL A 309 -10.55 -0.77 -10.98
CA VAL A 309 -11.49 -1.71 -10.36
C VAL A 309 -11.63 -1.40 -8.88
N MET A 310 -12.78 -1.71 -8.30
CA MET A 310 -13.01 -1.62 -6.87
C MET A 310 -12.94 -3.00 -6.23
N HIS A 311 -12.29 -3.08 -5.07
CA HIS A 311 -12.18 -4.30 -4.29
C HIS A 311 -12.80 -4.09 -2.90
N ARG A 312 -13.41 -5.15 -2.37
CA ARG A 312 -13.80 -5.22 -0.98
C ARG A 312 -12.58 -5.70 -0.19
N ASN A 313 -12.10 -4.85 0.72
CA ASN A 313 -11.01 -5.19 1.62
C ASN A 313 -11.56 -5.61 2.98
N THR A 314 -10.94 -6.62 3.57
CA THR A 314 -11.26 -7.12 4.90
C THR A 314 -10.16 -6.74 5.87
N TYR A 315 -10.52 -6.26 7.06
CA TYR A 315 -9.59 -6.07 8.17
C TYR A 315 -10.22 -6.52 9.49
N ILE A 316 -9.37 -6.91 10.44
CA ILE A 316 -9.78 -7.41 11.75
C ILE A 316 -9.82 -6.28 12.78
N ASP A 317 -10.56 -6.47 13.86
CA ASP A 317 -10.55 -5.56 15.02
C ASP A 317 -9.26 -5.77 15.83
N SER A 318 -8.16 -5.24 15.32
CA SER A 318 -6.84 -5.46 15.86
C SER A 318 -6.65 -4.97 17.30
N PRO A 319 -7.25 -3.86 17.76
CA PRO A 319 -7.11 -3.44 19.16
C PRO A 319 -7.58 -4.50 20.17
N ASP A 320 -8.64 -5.22 19.86
CA ASP A 320 -9.15 -6.29 20.72
C ASP A 320 -8.41 -7.63 20.52
N LEU A 321 -7.83 -7.84 19.34
CA LEU A 321 -7.29 -9.13 18.93
C LEU A 321 -5.77 -9.24 19.06
N LEU A 322 -5.03 -8.16 18.78
CA LEU A 322 -3.56 -8.18 18.67
C LEU A 322 -2.89 -7.34 19.75
N ASP A 323 -1.70 -7.75 20.13
CA ASP A 323 -0.77 -6.89 20.85
C ASP A 323 0.17 -6.14 19.90
N ALA A 324 1.05 -5.30 20.42
CA ALA A 324 1.97 -4.49 19.64
C ALA A 324 3.05 -5.28 18.91
N THR A 325 3.15 -6.59 19.14
CA THR A 325 4.04 -7.53 18.45
C THR A 325 3.34 -8.28 17.31
N MET A 326 2.09 -7.91 16.99
CA MET A 326 1.22 -8.58 16.03
C MET A 326 0.78 -9.99 16.46
N GLU A 327 1.07 -10.41 17.70
CA GLU A 327 0.62 -11.68 18.24
C GLU A 327 -0.85 -11.58 18.69
N SER A 328 -1.59 -12.65 18.43
CA SER A 328 -2.98 -12.76 18.90
C SER A 328 -3.05 -12.87 20.42
N ARG A 329 -3.91 -12.04 21.05
CA ARG A 329 -4.21 -12.13 22.48
C ARG A 329 -4.99 -13.40 22.86
N LYS A 330 -5.62 -14.07 21.86
CA LYS A 330 -6.44 -15.27 22.06
C LYS A 330 -5.64 -16.57 21.89
N GLN A 331 -4.57 -16.56 21.08
CA GLN A 331 -3.77 -17.74 20.78
C GLN A 331 -2.31 -17.37 20.66
N ARG A 332 -1.49 -17.86 21.59
CA ARG A 332 -0.04 -17.70 21.56
C ARG A 332 0.57 -18.43 20.36
N GLY A 333 1.50 -17.76 19.67
CA GLY A 333 2.14 -18.29 18.47
C GLY A 333 1.37 -18.04 17.17
N LEU A 334 0.17 -17.43 17.23
CA LEU A 334 -0.58 -16.99 16.07
C LEU A 334 -0.39 -15.48 15.89
N PHE A 335 0.12 -15.08 14.74
CA PHE A 335 0.39 -13.69 14.37
C PHE A 335 -0.41 -13.31 13.14
N PHE A 336 -0.74 -12.01 13.02
CA PHE A 336 -1.36 -11.45 11.82
C PHE A 336 -0.47 -10.32 11.28
N ALA A 337 -0.37 -10.21 9.95
CA ALA A 337 0.42 -9.16 9.32
C ALA A 337 -0.25 -8.66 8.03
N GLY A 338 0.16 -7.48 7.58
CA GLY A 338 -0.37 -6.85 6.38
C GLY A 338 -1.62 -6.03 6.62
N GLN A 339 -2.22 -5.58 5.53
CA GLN A 339 -3.34 -4.63 5.54
C GLN A 339 -4.57 -5.15 6.32
N MET A 340 -4.75 -6.46 6.41
CA MET A 340 -5.84 -7.04 7.21
C MET A 340 -5.77 -6.70 8.71
N THR A 341 -4.62 -6.28 9.22
CA THR A 341 -4.46 -5.82 10.61
C THR A 341 -4.87 -4.37 10.85
N GLY A 342 -5.30 -3.65 9.81
CA GLY A 342 -5.62 -2.23 9.90
C GLY A 342 -4.42 -1.30 9.69
N VAL A 343 -3.26 -1.82 9.30
CA VAL A 343 -2.20 -0.98 8.70
C VAL A 343 -2.60 -0.68 7.26
N GLU A 344 -2.52 0.57 6.84
CA GLU A 344 -2.92 0.98 5.50
C GLU A 344 -1.69 1.39 4.68
N GLY A 345 -1.50 0.73 3.53
CA GLY A 345 -0.42 0.99 2.58
C GLY A 345 0.56 -0.16 2.43
N TYR A 346 1.27 -0.18 1.28
CA TYR A 346 2.22 -1.24 0.92
C TYR A 346 3.41 -1.32 1.87
N VAL A 347 3.98 -0.16 2.21
CA VAL A 347 5.15 -0.07 3.09
C VAL A 347 4.78 -0.49 4.51
N GLU A 348 3.63 -0.04 5.01
CA GLU A 348 3.09 -0.40 6.30
C GLU A 348 2.78 -1.90 6.39
N SER A 349 2.23 -2.47 5.31
CA SER A 349 1.96 -3.91 5.23
C SER A 349 3.25 -4.72 5.35
N ALA A 350 4.29 -4.37 4.58
CA ALA A 350 5.58 -5.03 4.67
C ALA A 350 6.23 -4.86 6.06
N ALA A 351 6.19 -3.64 6.62
CA ALA A 351 6.71 -3.35 7.96
C ALA A 351 6.04 -4.20 9.05
N SER A 352 4.72 -4.41 8.97
CA SER A 352 4.02 -5.30 9.90
C SER A 352 4.48 -6.75 9.80
N GLY A 353 4.90 -7.19 8.60
CA GLY A 353 5.53 -8.50 8.37
C GLY A 353 6.86 -8.63 9.12
N ILE A 354 7.69 -7.57 9.13
CA ILE A 354 8.92 -7.54 9.92
C ILE A 354 8.61 -7.72 11.42
N VAL A 355 7.63 -6.95 11.94
CA VAL A 355 7.26 -7.03 13.36
C VAL A 355 6.80 -8.43 13.73
N ALA A 356 5.92 -9.04 12.95
CA ALA A 356 5.44 -10.39 13.16
C ALA A 356 6.58 -11.42 13.09
N ALA A 357 7.55 -11.25 12.17
CA ALA A 357 8.71 -12.12 12.05
C ALA A 357 9.62 -12.07 13.29
N TYR A 358 9.95 -10.86 13.77
CA TYR A 358 10.76 -10.70 14.98
C TYR A 358 10.10 -11.32 16.21
N ALA A 359 8.79 -11.15 16.34
CA ALA A 359 8.01 -11.71 17.43
C ALA A 359 7.90 -13.24 17.33
N ALA A 360 7.61 -13.77 16.15
CA ALA A 360 7.57 -15.21 15.89
C ALA A 360 8.93 -15.88 16.13
N ALA A 361 10.04 -15.23 15.74
CA ALA A 361 11.40 -15.68 16.01
C ALA A 361 11.69 -15.76 17.52
N ALA A 362 11.23 -14.76 18.29
CA ALA A 362 11.35 -14.80 19.75
C ALA A 362 10.60 -16.01 20.34
N ARG A 363 9.36 -16.28 19.89
CA ARG A 363 8.58 -17.46 20.29
C ARG A 363 9.27 -18.77 19.90
N PHE A 364 9.81 -18.85 18.69
CA PHE A 364 10.54 -20.02 18.20
C PHE A 364 11.73 -20.37 19.12
N HIS A 365 12.43 -19.37 19.62
CA HIS A 365 13.53 -19.52 20.56
C HIS A 365 13.11 -19.60 22.06
N GLY A 366 11.79 -19.73 22.32
CA GLY A 366 11.26 -19.80 23.67
C GLY A 366 11.35 -18.51 24.48
N ARG A 367 11.52 -17.35 23.79
CA ARG A 367 11.62 -16.03 24.40
C ARG A 367 10.28 -15.27 24.27
N GLU A 368 10.06 -14.31 25.17
CA GLU A 368 8.92 -13.38 25.04
C GLU A 368 9.20 -12.34 23.94
N PRO A 369 8.25 -12.12 23.01
CA PRO A 369 8.36 -11.07 22.01
C PRO A 369 8.49 -9.67 22.64
N LYS A 370 9.25 -8.81 22.00
CA LYS A 370 9.41 -7.41 22.39
C LYS A 370 8.82 -6.52 21.32
N ALA A 371 7.95 -5.58 21.71
CA ALA A 371 7.43 -4.56 20.81
C ALA A 371 8.54 -3.59 20.37
N PHE A 372 8.45 -3.11 19.13
CA PHE A 372 9.33 -2.04 18.65
C PHE A 372 9.07 -0.73 19.44
N PRO A 373 10.11 0.11 19.63
CA PRO A 373 9.95 1.36 20.37
C PRO A 373 8.90 2.29 19.75
N ARG A 374 8.06 2.90 20.56
CA ARG A 374 7.01 3.85 20.09
C ARG A 374 7.57 5.10 19.43
N GLU A 375 8.83 5.40 19.67
CA GLU A 375 9.57 6.50 19.02
C GLU A 375 9.83 6.23 17.54
N THR A 376 9.81 4.98 17.09
CA THR A 376 9.96 4.57 15.70
C THR A 376 8.62 4.67 14.95
N ALA A 377 8.66 4.83 13.62
CA ALA A 377 7.46 4.82 12.79
C ALA A 377 6.77 3.45 12.81
N ILE A 378 7.56 2.36 12.76
CA ILE A 378 7.05 0.99 12.82
C ILE A 378 6.40 0.69 14.18
N GLY A 379 7.03 1.06 15.29
CA GLY A 379 6.49 0.82 16.63
C GLY A 379 5.28 1.70 16.95
N ALA A 380 5.26 2.95 16.49
CA ALA A 380 4.12 3.85 16.65
C ALA A 380 2.87 3.34 15.90
N LEU A 381 3.05 2.81 14.68
CA LEU A 381 1.97 2.22 13.90
C LEU A 381 1.41 0.96 14.58
N CYS A 382 2.29 0.04 15.02
CA CYS A 382 1.88 -1.18 15.73
C CYS A 382 1.17 -0.87 17.04
N HIS A 383 1.64 0.17 17.75
CA HIS A 383 0.94 0.65 18.96
C HIS A 383 -0.46 1.17 18.64
N TYR A 384 -0.63 1.96 17.59
CA TYR A 384 -1.95 2.46 17.18
C TYR A 384 -2.93 1.31 16.93
N ILE A 385 -2.57 0.34 16.10
CA ILE A 385 -3.48 -0.74 15.72
C ILE A 385 -3.80 -1.70 16.87
N SER A 386 -2.97 -1.78 17.90
CA SER A 386 -3.15 -2.69 19.03
C SER A 386 -3.69 -2.03 20.29
N HIS A 387 -3.70 -0.68 20.37
CA HIS A 387 -4.12 0.09 21.56
C HIS A 387 -5.09 1.23 21.23
N PHE A 388 -5.81 1.14 20.11
CA PHE A 388 -6.83 2.13 19.80
C PHE A 388 -8.01 2.01 20.75
N GLU A 389 -8.31 3.08 21.51
CA GLU A 389 -9.37 3.10 22.53
C GLU A 389 -10.72 3.65 22.02
N GLY A 390 -10.82 3.96 20.73
CA GLY A 390 -12.05 4.52 20.13
C GLY A 390 -13.07 3.45 19.77
N LYS A 391 -14.34 3.87 19.59
CA LYS A 391 -15.44 2.97 19.19
C LYS A 391 -15.39 2.52 17.72
N ASN A 392 -14.67 3.24 16.86
CA ASN A 392 -14.61 3.01 15.42
C ASN A 392 -13.16 2.89 15.00
N PHE A 393 -12.53 1.74 15.23
CA PHE A 393 -11.21 1.46 14.69
C PHE A 393 -11.22 1.57 13.17
N GLN A 394 -10.25 2.26 12.61
CA GLN A 394 -10.09 2.46 11.17
C GLN A 394 -8.65 2.15 10.76
N PRO A 395 -8.44 1.59 9.56
CA PRO A 395 -7.10 1.45 8.99
C PRO A 395 -6.35 2.76 8.98
N MET A 396 -5.02 2.71 9.21
CA MET A 396 -4.19 3.89 9.39
C MET A 396 -2.89 3.79 8.60
N ASN A 397 -2.60 4.85 7.83
CA ASN A 397 -1.26 5.07 7.28
C ASN A 397 -0.32 5.61 8.35
N VAL A 398 0.96 5.25 8.25
CA VAL A 398 1.98 5.85 9.11
C VAL A 398 2.01 7.37 8.94
N ASN A 399 2.02 8.09 10.06
CA ASN A 399 2.15 9.54 10.08
C ASN A 399 2.83 10.01 11.37
N PHE A 400 3.44 11.19 11.35
CA PHE A 400 4.17 11.73 12.51
C PHE A 400 3.28 12.02 13.73
N GLY A 401 1.96 12.04 13.58
CA GLY A 401 1.01 12.19 14.68
C GLY A 401 0.92 10.96 15.58
N LEU A 402 1.31 9.78 15.07
CA LEU A 402 1.36 8.53 15.84
C LEU A 402 2.60 8.46 16.74
N ILE A 403 3.69 9.12 16.33
CA ILE A 403 4.96 9.11 17.05
C ILE A 403 4.87 10.04 18.26
N PRO A 404 5.30 9.63 19.46
CA PRO A 404 5.30 10.49 20.64
C PRO A 404 5.99 11.83 20.38
N PRO A 405 5.49 12.95 20.90
CA PRO A 405 6.07 14.26 20.67
C PRO A 405 7.52 14.36 21.21
N LEU A 406 8.27 15.32 20.69
CA LEU A 406 9.58 15.65 21.24
C LEU A 406 9.41 16.28 22.62
N GLU A 407 10.28 15.95 23.57
CA GLU A 407 10.27 16.53 24.92
C GLU A 407 10.50 18.06 24.90
N LYS A 408 11.35 18.51 23.98
CA LYS A 408 11.66 19.94 23.82
C LYS A 408 10.97 20.50 22.58
N ARG A 409 10.43 21.71 22.70
CA ARG A 409 9.86 22.44 21.58
C ARG A 409 10.94 22.80 20.56
N VAL A 410 10.71 22.46 19.31
CA VAL A 410 11.59 22.79 18.17
C VAL A 410 10.83 23.58 17.11
N PRO A 411 11.51 24.33 16.22
CA PRO A 411 10.87 25.01 15.11
C PRO A 411 10.07 24.04 14.23
N LYS A 412 8.91 24.48 13.73
CA LYS A 412 8.02 23.65 12.91
C LYS A 412 8.74 23.00 11.71
N LYS A 413 9.67 23.71 11.09
CA LYS A 413 10.44 23.22 9.92
C LYS A 413 11.39 22.08 10.26
N GLU A 414 11.84 21.98 11.49
CA GLU A 414 12.80 20.98 11.97
C GLU A 414 12.13 19.79 12.65
N LYS A 415 10.85 19.94 13.03
CA LYS A 415 10.14 18.95 13.86
C LYS A 415 10.20 17.55 13.29
N ASN A 416 9.84 17.38 12.01
CA ASN A 416 9.80 16.05 11.39
C ASN A 416 11.21 15.45 11.27
N GLN A 417 12.21 16.27 10.95
CA GLN A 417 13.60 15.82 10.90
C GLN A 417 14.07 15.32 12.27
N LYS A 418 13.78 16.07 13.34
CA LYS A 418 14.15 15.67 14.71
C LYS A 418 13.42 14.43 15.21
N LEU A 419 12.14 14.25 14.82
CA LEU A 419 11.41 13.03 15.09
C LEU A 419 12.04 11.83 14.37
N ALA A 420 12.44 11.99 13.10
CA ALA A 420 13.10 10.94 12.34
C ALA A 420 14.47 10.58 12.94
N GLU A 421 15.29 11.56 13.31
CA GLU A 421 16.60 11.33 13.96
C GLU A 421 16.43 10.52 15.26
N ARG A 422 15.46 10.89 16.11
CA ARG A 422 15.16 10.16 17.35
C ARG A 422 14.66 8.75 17.08
N ALA A 423 13.79 8.57 16.08
CA ALA A 423 13.25 7.27 15.71
C ALA A 423 14.35 6.29 15.30
N LEU A 424 15.27 6.76 14.45
CA LEU A 424 16.38 5.93 13.98
C LEU A 424 17.35 5.57 15.11
N ALA A 425 17.62 6.50 16.03
CA ALA A 425 18.44 6.20 17.22
C ALA A 425 17.75 5.18 18.13
N ALA A 426 16.42 5.29 18.34
CA ALA A 426 15.66 4.32 19.13
C ALA A 426 15.64 2.93 18.48
N LEU A 427 15.60 2.85 17.16
CA LEU A 427 15.70 1.59 16.42
C LEU A 427 17.08 0.95 16.59
N ASP A 428 18.15 1.74 16.41
CA ASP A 428 19.52 1.26 16.55
C ASP A 428 19.77 0.72 17.99
N ASP A 429 19.27 1.41 19.02
CA ASP A 429 19.32 0.97 20.41
C ASP A 429 18.52 -0.32 20.65
N PHE A 430 17.39 -0.50 19.96
CA PHE A 430 16.59 -1.71 20.05
C PHE A 430 17.30 -2.91 19.44
N LEU A 431 17.95 -2.73 18.29
CA LEU A 431 18.68 -3.79 17.58
C LEU A 431 19.98 -4.19 18.27
N ALA A 432 20.57 -3.30 19.08
CA ALA A 432 21.81 -3.59 19.82
C ALA A 432 21.58 -4.46 21.09
N ARG A 433 20.34 -4.70 21.49
CA ARG A 433 19.93 -5.46 22.70
C ARG A 433 19.54 -6.89 22.38
#